data_79608d0001d3061abe58013f609f4b95
#
_entry.id   79608d0001d3061abe58013f609f4b95
#
_cell.length_a   1.000
_cell.length_b   1.000
_cell.length_c   1.000
_cell.angle_alpha   90.00
_cell.angle_beta   90.00
_cell.angle_gamma   90.00
#
_symmetry.space_group_name_H-M   'P 1'
#
loop_
_entity.id
_entity.type
_entity.pdbx_description
1 polymer ?
#
loop_
_entity_poly.entity_id
_entity_poly.type
_entity_poly.pdbx_seq_one_letter_code
_entity_poly.pdbx_strand_id
1 'polypeptide(L)'
;MKRIIVPTVFILGVIGIFVLFLPREGFDIEIENQANRDISGLYLTYENIKKDIEIPTIMAGEKEEYQVSVKDNSSDNFEEAALKLVYEDNEGNQQTEYIIGYFEKGYYGEAKINILSVDEKGKLEIEVTENTKLF
;
A
#
# COMPACT_ATOMS: atom_id res chain seq x y z
N MET A 1 -28.36 10.35 -22.21
CA MET A 1 -27.81 9.54 -21.10
C MET A 1 -26.36 9.84 -20.78
N LYS A 2 -25.48 9.94 -21.77
CA LYS A 2 -24.06 10.24 -21.53
C LYS A 2 -23.81 11.61 -20.89
N ARG A 3 -24.74 12.56 -21.09
CA ARG A 3 -24.59 13.93 -20.56
C ARG A 3 -24.88 14.06 -19.07
N ILE A 4 -25.55 13.09 -18.46
CA ILE A 4 -25.90 13.11 -17.03
C ILE A 4 -24.76 12.55 -16.19
N ILE A 5 -23.95 11.67 -16.75
CA ILE A 5 -22.84 11.01 -16.05
C ILE A 5 -21.66 11.95 -15.85
N VAL A 6 -21.40 12.85 -16.83
CA VAL A 6 -20.25 13.76 -16.81
C VAL A 6 -20.24 14.71 -15.61
N PRO A 7 -21.35 15.39 -15.26
CA PRO A 7 -21.37 16.25 -14.07
C PRO A 7 -21.12 15.47 -12.77
N THR A 8 -21.67 14.27 -12.67
CA THR A 8 -21.51 13.43 -11.48
C THR A 8 -20.05 13.02 -11.30
N VAL A 9 -19.40 12.61 -12.38
CA VAL A 9 -17.97 12.23 -12.36
C VAL A 9 -17.11 13.44 -11.99
N PHE A 10 -17.42 14.61 -12.53
CA PHE A 10 -16.70 15.84 -12.21
C PHE A 10 -16.82 16.22 -10.73
N ILE A 11 -18.02 16.11 -10.15
CA ILE A 11 -18.24 16.41 -8.73
C ILE A 11 -17.46 15.45 -7.85
N LEU A 12 -17.46 14.16 -8.16
CA LEU A 12 -16.69 13.15 -7.44
C LEU A 12 -15.19 13.42 -7.55
N GLY A 13 -14.71 13.84 -8.73
CA GLY A 13 -13.32 14.19 -8.92
C GLY A 13 -12.89 15.39 -8.08
N VAL A 14 -13.73 16.42 -7.99
CA VAL A 14 -13.45 17.62 -7.18
C VAL A 14 -13.43 17.26 -5.69
N ILE A 15 -14.35 16.45 -5.21
CA ILE A 15 -14.37 15.98 -3.82
C ILE A 15 -13.12 15.15 -3.52
N GLY A 16 -12.72 14.27 -4.44
CA GLY A 16 -11.52 13.47 -4.31
C GLY A 16 -10.25 14.32 -4.22
N ILE A 17 -10.13 15.33 -5.06
CA ILE A 17 -9.00 16.27 -5.03
C ILE A 17 -8.96 17.03 -3.70
N PHE A 18 -10.10 17.49 -3.22
CA PHE A 18 -10.19 18.23 -1.96
C PHE A 18 -9.74 17.36 -0.78
N VAL A 19 -10.15 16.09 -0.75
CA VAL A 19 -9.75 15.14 0.31
C VAL A 19 -8.24 14.90 0.29
N LEU A 20 -7.60 14.87 -0.88
CA LEU A 20 -6.16 14.68 -1.02
C LEU A 20 -5.34 15.83 -0.41
N PHE A 21 -5.91 17.03 -0.28
CA PHE A 21 -5.23 18.18 0.32
C PHE A 21 -5.35 18.22 1.84
N LEU A 22 -6.20 17.37 2.44
CA LEU A 22 -6.33 17.34 3.91
C LEU A 22 -5.15 16.57 4.50
N PRO A 23 -4.47 17.15 5.50
CA PRO A 23 -3.38 16.43 6.17
C PRO A 23 -3.91 15.17 6.85
N ARG A 24 -3.24 14.05 6.62
CA ARG A 24 -3.59 12.76 7.21
C ARG A 24 -2.37 12.17 7.91
N GLU A 25 -2.60 11.62 9.08
CA GLU A 25 -1.61 10.79 9.74
C GLU A 25 -1.54 9.45 9.01
N GLY A 26 -0.34 8.86 8.93
CA GLY A 26 -0.16 7.56 8.30
C GLY A 26 0.24 7.63 6.84
N PHE A 27 0.08 6.53 6.13
CA PHE A 27 0.63 6.40 4.80
C PHE A 27 -0.41 5.98 3.77
N ASP A 28 -0.34 6.61 2.60
CA ASP A 28 -1.09 6.19 1.41
C ASP A 28 -0.20 5.25 0.60
N ILE A 29 -0.63 4.01 0.44
CA ILE A 29 0.13 2.97 -0.25
C ILE A 29 -0.61 2.58 -1.53
N GLU A 30 0.07 2.68 -2.67
CA GLU A 30 -0.44 2.21 -3.94
C GLU A 30 0.37 1.00 -4.38
N ILE A 31 -0.31 -0.09 -4.75
CA ILE A 31 0.33 -1.30 -5.26
C ILE A 31 -0.18 -1.54 -6.67
N GLU A 32 0.72 -1.53 -7.65
CA GLU A 32 0.39 -1.78 -9.05
C GLU A 32 0.98 -3.11 -9.49
N ASN A 33 0.13 -3.97 -10.04
CA ASN A 33 0.56 -5.24 -10.61
C ASN A 33 0.85 -5.08 -12.09
N GLN A 34 2.13 -4.89 -12.44
CA GLN A 34 2.59 -4.79 -13.82
C GLN A 34 3.01 -6.15 -14.39
N ALA A 35 2.90 -7.20 -13.61
CA ALA A 35 3.17 -8.57 -14.07
C ALA A 35 2.05 -9.06 -14.97
N ASN A 36 2.29 -10.18 -15.66
CA ASN A 36 1.33 -10.77 -16.60
C ASN A 36 0.43 -11.82 -15.97
N ARG A 37 0.33 -11.85 -14.65
CA ARG A 37 -0.52 -12.78 -13.90
C ARG A 37 -1.08 -12.09 -12.66
N ASP A 38 -2.17 -12.66 -12.11
CA ASP A 38 -2.75 -12.18 -10.87
C ASP A 38 -1.83 -12.51 -9.69
N ILE A 39 -1.81 -11.62 -8.70
CA ILE A 39 -0.95 -11.77 -7.52
C ILE A 39 -1.82 -11.77 -6.27
N SER A 40 -1.64 -12.78 -5.42
CA SER A 40 -2.39 -12.95 -4.18
C SER A 40 -1.45 -13.29 -3.02
N GLY A 41 -1.99 -13.27 -1.80
CA GLY A 41 -1.24 -13.63 -0.61
C GLY A 41 -0.30 -12.56 -0.09
N LEU A 42 -0.47 -11.32 -0.50
CA LEU A 42 0.31 -10.20 -0.01
C LEU A 42 -0.31 -9.62 1.26
N TYR A 43 0.53 -9.15 2.16
CA TYR A 43 0.06 -8.33 3.29
C TYR A 43 1.10 -7.30 3.69
N LEU A 44 0.63 -6.20 4.28
CA LEU A 44 1.47 -5.15 4.86
C LEU A 44 1.53 -5.33 6.36
N THR A 45 2.71 -5.15 6.94
CA THR A 45 2.93 -5.26 8.37
C THR A 45 4.06 -4.36 8.85
N TYR A 46 4.13 -4.15 10.15
CA TYR A 46 5.25 -3.48 10.83
C TYR A 46 5.29 -3.91 12.30
N GLU A 47 6.40 -3.63 12.98
CA GLU A 47 6.56 -4.02 14.38
C GLU A 47 5.49 -3.38 15.26
N ASN A 48 4.84 -4.17 16.10
CA ASN A 48 3.77 -3.73 17.00
C ASN A 48 2.53 -3.21 16.31
N ILE A 49 2.26 -3.68 15.10
CA ILE A 49 0.96 -3.49 14.45
C ILE A 49 -0.10 -4.30 15.18
N LYS A 50 -1.31 -3.75 15.31
CA LYS A 50 -2.42 -4.50 15.92
C LYS A 50 -2.91 -5.61 15.02
N LYS A 51 -3.05 -5.32 13.72
CA LYS A 51 -3.57 -6.27 12.75
C LYS A 51 -2.88 -6.03 11.41
N ASP A 52 -2.28 -7.08 10.86
CA ASP A 52 -1.70 -7.06 9.53
C ASP A 52 -2.76 -6.68 8.49
N ILE A 53 -2.34 -5.96 7.47
CA ILE A 53 -3.23 -5.49 6.41
C ILE A 53 -3.16 -6.48 5.25
N GLU A 54 -4.18 -7.32 5.13
CA GLU A 54 -4.28 -8.27 4.03
C GLU A 54 -4.66 -7.55 2.74
N ILE A 55 -3.99 -7.88 1.65
CA ILE A 55 -4.22 -7.28 0.34
C ILE A 55 -4.98 -8.28 -0.51
N PRO A 56 -6.16 -7.91 -1.04
CA PRO A 56 -6.87 -8.80 -1.97
C PRO A 56 -6.04 -9.11 -3.21
N THR A 57 -6.42 -10.15 -3.93
CA THR A 57 -5.79 -10.47 -5.20
C THR A 57 -5.79 -9.27 -6.14
N ILE A 58 -4.62 -8.91 -6.65
CA ILE A 58 -4.46 -7.84 -7.62
C ILE A 58 -4.32 -8.48 -8.99
N MET A 59 -5.31 -8.24 -9.85
CA MET A 59 -5.29 -8.79 -11.19
C MET A 59 -4.21 -8.13 -12.05
N ALA A 60 -3.73 -8.85 -13.06
CA ALA A 60 -2.71 -8.33 -13.97
C ALA A 60 -3.15 -6.97 -14.54
N GLY A 61 -2.28 -5.96 -14.43
CA GLY A 61 -2.55 -4.61 -14.90
C GLY A 61 -3.35 -3.72 -13.97
N GLU A 62 -3.85 -4.25 -12.85
CA GLU A 62 -4.63 -3.48 -11.90
C GLU A 62 -3.79 -2.96 -10.74
N LYS A 63 -4.37 -2.03 -10.00
CA LYS A 63 -3.74 -1.47 -8.79
C LYS A 63 -4.73 -1.36 -7.65
N GLU A 64 -4.18 -1.42 -6.44
CA GLU A 64 -4.92 -1.28 -5.19
C GLU A 64 -4.32 -0.14 -4.36
N GLU A 65 -5.17 0.55 -3.64
CA GLU A 65 -4.77 1.65 -2.76
C GLU A 65 -5.18 1.36 -1.32
N TYR A 66 -4.27 1.66 -0.39
CA TYR A 66 -4.47 1.43 1.04
C TYR A 66 -4.04 2.63 1.85
N GLN A 67 -4.81 2.92 2.89
CA GLN A 67 -4.45 3.88 3.92
C GLN A 67 -3.95 3.10 5.14
N VAL A 68 -2.69 3.30 5.50
CA VAL A 68 -2.10 2.70 6.69
C VAL A 68 -2.15 3.73 7.82
N SER A 69 -3.03 3.54 8.79
CA SER A 69 -3.13 4.42 9.94
C SER A 69 -2.23 3.92 11.06
N VAL A 70 -1.13 4.61 11.30
CA VAL A 70 -0.21 4.26 12.38
C VAL A 70 -0.87 4.50 13.73
N LYS A 71 -1.64 5.58 13.86
CA LYS A 71 -2.34 5.93 15.10
C LYS A 71 -3.36 4.87 15.51
N ASP A 72 -4.16 4.39 14.56
CA ASP A 72 -5.29 3.50 14.87
C ASP A 72 -4.90 2.02 14.86
N ASN A 73 -3.84 1.64 14.16
CA ASN A 73 -3.45 0.25 13.97
C ASN A 73 -2.14 -0.14 14.65
N SER A 74 -1.64 0.68 15.56
CA SER A 74 -0.44 0.35 16.35
C SER A 74 -0.81 -0.01 17.78
N SER A 75 -0.13 -1.03 18.34
CA SER A 75 -0.32 -1.40 19.74
C SER A 75 0.30 -0.37 20.68
N ASP A 76 -0.01 -0.47 21.97
CA ASP A 76 0.50 0.46 22.98
C ASP A 76 2.03 0.42 23.11
N ASN A 77 2.64 -0.67 22.68
CA ASN A 77 4.10 -0.86 22.71
C ASN A 77 4.81 -0.27 21.50
N PHE A 78 4.06 0.31 20.56
CA PHE A 78 4.65 0.86 19.35
C PHE A 78 5.53 2.06 19.67
N GLU A 79 6.77 2.04 19.19
CA GLU A 79 7.71 3.16 19.27
C GLU A 79 8.15 3.58 17.88
N GLU A 80 8.74 2.65 17.15
CA GLU A 80 9.25 2.87 15.80
C GLU A 80 9.15 1.57 15.01
N ALA A 81 9.12 1.66 13.69
CA ALA A 81 8.99 0.47 12.85
C ALA A 81 9.43 0.74 11.41
N ALA A 82 9.50 -0.33 10.63
CA ALA A 82 9.59 -0.30 9.18
C ALA A 82 8.31 -0.92 8.61
N LEU A 83 7.72 -0.29 7.59
CA LEU A 83 6.59 -0.86 6.88
C LEU A 83 7.10 -1.86 5.83
N LYS A 84 6.56 -3.07 5.87
CA LYS A 84 7.00 -4.19 5.04
C LYS A 84 5.84 -4.76 4.25
N LEU A 85 6.13 -5.18 3.03
CA LEU A 85 5.25 -6.03 2.23
C LEU A 85 5.79 -7.46 2.36
N VAL A 86 4.92 -8.39 2.75
CA VAL A 86 5.31 -9.78 3.02
C VAL A 86 4.45 -10.73 2.21
N TYR A 87 5.06 -11.79 1.71
CA TYR A 87 4.40 -12.86 0.99
C TYR A 87 5.21 -14.14 1.06
N GLU A 88 4.62 -15.26 0.68
CA GLU A 88 5.33 -16.53 0.55
C GLU A 88 5.57 -16.85 -0.92
N ASP A 89 6.75 -17.40 -1.22
CA ASP A 89 7.03 -17.91 -2.55
C ASP A 89 6.41 -19.30 -2.76
N ASN A 90 6.63 -19.92 -3.92
CA ASN A 90 6.06 -21.22 -4.24
C ASN A 90 6.60 -22.38 -3.39
N GLU A 91 7.74 -22.16 -2.72
CA GLU A 91 8.36 -23.16 -1.83
C GLU A 91 7.95 -22.95 -0.37
N GLY A 92 7.08 -21.96 -0.09
CA GLY A 92 6.65 -21.64 1.26
C GLY A 92 7.62 -20.75 2.03
N ASN A 93 8.63 -20.20 1.38
CA ASN A 93 9.57 -19.29 2.01
C ASN A 93 9.00 -17.88 2.07
N GLN A 94 9.07 -17.27 3.25
CA GLN A 94 8.61 -15.91 3.44
C GLN A 94 9.57 -14.92 2.78
N GLN A 95 9.00 -14.02 1.99
CA GLN A 95 9.72 -12.93 1.34
C GLN A 95 9.26 -11.62 1.95
N THR A 96 10.19 -10.70 2.16
CA THR A 96 9.93 -9.40 2.77
C THR A 96 10.53 -8.30 1.91
N GLU A 97 9.73 -7.29 1.60
CA GLU A 97 10.17 -6.08 0.92
C GLU A 97 9.92 -4.89 1.82
N TYR A 98 10.96 -4.09 2.09
CA TYR A 98 10.82 -2.90 2.91
C TYR A 98 10.24 -1.76 2.07
N ILE A 99 9.10 -1.23 2.51
CA ILE A 99 8.38 -0.18 1.80
C ILE A 99 8.74 1.20 2.36
N ILE A 100 8.68 1.34 3.69
CA ILE A 100 9.14 2.53 4.40
C ILE A 100 10.11 2.05 5.46
N GLY A 101 11.39 2.45 5.33
CA GLY A 101 12.46 1.90 6.16
C GLY A 101 12.42 2.32 7.61
N TYR A 102 11.79 3.45 7.92
CA TYR A 102 11.67 3.94 9.29
C TYR A 102 10.50 4.90 9.42
N PHE A 103 9.71 4.73 10.48
CA PHE A 103 8.69 5.70 10.86
C PHE A 103 8.33 5.57 12.34
N GLU A 104 7.75 6.65 12.89
CA GLU A 104 7.20 6.72 14.24
C GLU A 104 5.77 7.27 14.15
N LYS A 105 5.10 7.38 15.30
CA LYS A 105 3.80 8.06 15.35
C LYS A 105 3.96 9.50 14.88
N GLY A 106 2.98 10.00 14.13
CA GLY A 106 3.00 11.34 13.57
C GLY A 106 3.66 11.45 12.21
N TYR A 107 4.32 10.41 11.73
CA TYR A 107 4.84 10.38 10.37
C TYR A 107 3.70 10.22 9.38
N TYR A 108 3.87 10.78 8.20
CA TYR A 108 2.91 10.65 7.11
C TYR A 108 3.65 10.64 5.77
N GLY A 109 2.96 10.22 4.76
CA GLY A 109 3.54 10.19 3.43
C GLY A 109 2.84 9.20 2.53
N GLU A 110 3.54 8.83 1.47
CA GLU A 110 3.02 7.94 0.46
C GLU A 110 4.13 7.01 -0.03
N ALA A 111 3.72 5.84 -0.52
CA ALA A 111 4.62 4.93 -1.18
C ALA A 111 3.91 4.28 -2.37
N LYS A 112 4.66 4.06 -3.44
CA LYS A 112 4.19 3.34 -4.60
C LYS A 112 5.00 2.08 -4.77
N ILE A 113 4.31 0.96 -4.85
CA ILE A 113 4.90 -0.37 -5.01
C ILE A 113 4.54 -0.86 -6.41
N ASN A 114 5.54 -1.05 -7.26
CA ASN A 114 5.35 -1.62 -8.59
C ASN A 114 5.85 -3.06 -8.58
N ILE A 115 4.95 -4.00 -8.82
CA ILE A 115 5.30 -5.40 -8.99
C ILE A 115 5.54 -5.61 -10.48
N LEU A 116 6.80 -5.78 -10.85
CA LEU A 116 7.22 -5.79 -12.26
C LEU A 116 7.07 -7.17 -12.89
N SER A 117 7.40 -8.21 -12.14
CA SER A 117 7.38 -9.59 -12.65
C SER A 117 7.33 -10.59 -11.51
N VAL A 118 7.03 -11.84 -11.87
CA VAL A 118 7.06 -12.99 -10.95
C VAL A 118 7.94 -14.04 -11.58
N ASP A 119 8.93 -14.54 -10.86
CA ASP A 119 9.83 -15.57 -11.38
C ASP A 119 9.21 -16.98 -11.24
N GLU A 120 9.96 -18.00 -11.66
CA GLU A 120 9.51 -19.40 -11.62
C GLU A 120 9.25 -19.92 -10.20
N LYS A 121 9.91 -19.33 -9.21
CA LYS A 121 9.76 -19.70 -7.80
C LYS A 121 8.68 -18.92 -7.09
N GLY A 122 8.00 -18.01 -7.76
CA GLY A 122 6.99 -17.15 -7.17
C GLY A 122 7.54 -15.94 -6.44
N LYS A 123 8.81 -15.60 -6.66
CA LYS A 123 9.39 -14.38 -6.12
C LYS A 123 9.02 -13.20 -7.01
N LEU A 124 8.69 -12.08 -6.37
CA LEU A 124 8.29 -10.87 -7.05
C LEU A 124 9.49 -9.97 -7.27
N GLU A 125 9.58 -9.38 -8.46
CA GLU A 125 10.47 -8.26 -8.71
C GLU A 125 9.69 -6.99 -8.40
N ILE A 126 10.14 -6.25 -7.39
CA ILE A 126 9.41 -5.11 -6.83
C ILE A 126 10.26 -3.86 -6.88
N GLU A 127 9.65 -2.76 -7.32
CA GLU A 127 10.25 -1.43 -7.28
C GLU A 127 9.41 -0.55 -6.36
N VAL A 128 10.07 0.11 -5.40
CA VAL A 128 9.40 0.94 -4.40
C VAL A 128 9.88 2.38 -4.50
N THR A 129 8.92 3.31 -4.55
CA THR A 129 9.19 4.74 -4.39
C THR A 129 8.44 5.22 -3.17
N GLU A 130 9.08 5.97 -2.28
CA GLU A 130 8.43 6.46 -1.09
C GLU A 130 8.77 7.91 -0.80
N ASN A 131 7.86 8.60 -0.15
CA ASN A 131 8.03 9.97 0.30
C ASN A 131 7.41 10.09 1.69
N THR A 132 8.27 10.10 2.72
CA THR A 132 7.87 10.10 4.12
C THR A 132 8.26 11.42 4.76
N LYS A 133 7.35 11.98 5.55
CA LYS A 133 7.55 13.26 6.23
C LYS A 133 7.16 13.13 7.70
N LEU A 134 7.81 13.95 8.53
CA LEU A 134 7.43 14.10 9.92
C LEU A 134 6.33 15.15 10.04
N PHE A 135 5.33 14.84 10.82
CA PHE A 135 4.20 15.74 11.05
C PHE A 135 4.60 16.88 11.99
#